data_5a203110c8c72f63343a21896b136c23
#
_entry.id   5a203110c8c72f63343a21896b136c23
#
_cell.length_a   1.000
_cell.length_b   1.000
_cell.length_c   1.000
_cell.angle_alpha   90.00
_cell.angle_beta   90.00
_cell.angle_gamma   90.00
#
_symmetry.space_group_name_H-M   'P 1'
#
loop_
_entity.id
_entity.type
_entity.pdbx_description
1 polymer ?
#
loop_
_entity_poly.entity_id
_entity_poly.type
_entity_poly.pdbx_seq_one_letter_code
_entity_poly.pdbx_strand_id
1 'polypeptide(L)'
;MQKPMLAHKFDKDRVDWSKPVYVQPKLDGVRCLFTQDGAFSRTGKQFKNLAHIELALKPFFKDNPDVTLDGELYNHKLKRDFEKIISLVRKQKPTDDDRLDAQHLVQFHVYDYISSPVYDNYETRMNNLVVSNIYDAQIKYVHSSLVKDLKHAQAIHVINLDAGYEGSILRLDGLYKHGRSYDLMKFKDFHDTEATIVGYVAGKGKRTGTLGKFIMLDDEGIQFGCPPGKGYSYKDLANMLKNVDSYIGKRATFTYFQRTKANSYRHPLFKCIRNYE
;
A
#
# COMPACT_ATOMS: atom_id res chain seq x y z
N MET A 1 -2.67 20.88 -5.06
CA MET A 1 -2.02 19.64 -5.54
C MET A 1 -3.09 18.65 -6.01
N GLN A 2 -2.92 18.05 -7.17
CA GLN A 2 -3.85 17.08 -7.72
C GLN A 2 -3.74 15.74 -6.97
N LYS A 3 -4.85 14.98 -6.87
CA LYS A 3 -4.86 13.67 -6.22
C LYS A 3 -4.02 12.67 -7.02
N PRO A 4 -3.21 11.82 -6.38
CA PRO A 4 -2.50 10.78 -7.09
C PRO A 4 -3.43 9.70 -7.64
N MET A 5 -2.95 8.96 -8.66
CA MET A 5 -3.61 7.78 -9.17
C MET A 5 -3.68 6.70 -8.10
N LEU A 6 -4.86 6.10 -7.88
CA LEU A 6 -5.11 5.10 -6.85
C LEU A 6 -5.48 3.75 -7.45
N ALA A 7 -4.89 2.69 -6.93
CA ALA A 7 -5.10 1.34 -7.43
C ALA A 7 -6.47 0.76 -7.02
N HIS A 8 -7.14 0.09 -7.96
CA HIS A 8 -8.17 -0.91 -7.68
C HIS A 8 -7.58 -2.22 -7.17
N LYS A 9 -8.41 -3.14 -6.66
CA LYS A 9 -8.04 -4.53 -6.51
C LYS A 9 -7.85 -5.13 -7.91
N PHE A 10 -6.88 -6.03 -8.08
CA PHE A 10 -6.68 -6.75 -9.33
C PHE A 10 -7.97 -7.45 -9.77
N ASP A 11 -8.31 -7.28 -11.03
CA ASP A 11 -9.45 -7.87 -11.71
C ASP A 11 -8.98 -8.28 -13.11
N LYS A 12 -8.85 -9.59 -13.34
CA LYS A 12 -8.33 -10.14 -14.60
C LYS A 12 -9.18 -9.77 -15.81
N ASP A 13 -10.50 -9.58 -15.59
CA ASP A 13 -11.46 -9.30 -16.65
C ASP A 13 -11.41 -7.82 -17.12
N ARG A 14 -10.62 -6.99 -16.42
CA ARG A 14 -10.34 -5.60 -16.76
C ARG A 14 -9.01 -5.41 -17.50
N VAL A 15 -8.29 -6.49 -17.82
CA VAL A 15 -6.97 -6.43 -18.45
C VAL A 15 -7.09 -6.89 -19.89
N ASP A 16 -6.83 -5.99 -20.82
CA ASP A 16 -6.66 -6.30 -22.23
C ASP A 16 -5.18 -6.69 -22.48
N TRP A 17 -4.91 -8.00 -22.51
CA TRP A 17 -3.57 -8.57 -22.69
C TRP A 17 -3.01 -8.38 -24.10
N SER A 18 -3.78 -7.85 -25.05
CA SER A 18 -3.28 -7.46 -26.38
C SER A 18 -2.50 -6.14 -26.37
N LYS A 19 -2.60 -5.39 -25.28
CA LYS A 19 -1.93 -4.10 -25.02
C LYS A 19 -0.79 -4.27 -24.03
N PRO A 20 0.17 -3.31 -23.97
CA PRO A 20 1.24 -3.36 -22.98
C PRO A 20 0.70 -3.36 -21.55
N VAL A 21 1.14 -4.33 -20.77
CA VAL A 21 0.82 -4.48 -19.35
C VAL A 21 2.12 -4.62 -18.57
N TYR A 22 2.25 -3.86 -17.50
CA TYR A 22 3.45 -3.83 -16.67
C TYR A 22 3.17 -4.30 -15.26
N VAL A 23 4.13 -5.00 -14.65
CA VAL A 23 4.08 -5.43 -13.26
C VAL A 23 5.25 -4.85 -12.49
N GLN A 24 4.96 -4.17 -11.39
CA GLN A 24 5.93 -3.61 -10.45
C GLN A 24 5.83 -4.29 -9.09
N PRO A 25 6.91 -4.36 -8.29
CA PRO A 25 6.80 -4.71 -6.89
C PRO A 25 5.93 -3.68 -6.16
N LYS A 26 5.05 -4.15 -5.29
CA LYS A 26 4.28 -3.29 -4.41
C LYS A 26 5.08 -3.01 -3.15
N LEU A 27 5.55 -1.78 -3.04
CA LEU A 27 6.31 -1.31 -1.89
C LEU A 27 5.36 -1.06 -0.70
N ASP A 28 5.81 -1.40 0.49
CA ASP A 28 5.10 -1.15 1.74
C ASP A 28 5.74 0.04 2.45
N GLY A 29 5.46 1.22 1.96
CA GLY A 29 6.03 2.47 2.40
C GLY A 29 4.98 3.57 2.62
N VAL A 30 5.42 4.80 2.48
CA VAL A 30 4.57 5.99 2.56
C VAL A 30 4.59 6.71 1.22
N ARG A 31 3.46 6.73 0.52
CA ARG A 31 3.36 7.41 -0.77
C ARG A 31 3.72 8.88 -0.66
N CYS A 32 4.57 9.32 -1.58
CA CYS A 32 5.04 10.67 -1.68
C CYS A 32 4.96 11.18 -3.12
N LEU A 33 4.51 12.42 -3.27
CA LEU A 33 4.56 13.19 -4.50
C LEU A 33 5.61 14.29 -4.31
N PHE A 34 6.67 14.26 -5.11
CA PHE A 34 7.66 15.34 -5.15
C PHE A 34 7.37 16.29 -6.29
N THR A 35 7.37 17.57 -5.98
CA THR A 35 7.29 18.70 -6.93
C THR A 35 8.43 19.67 -6.63
N GLN A 36 8.59 20.73 -7.43
CA GLN A 36 9.52 21.81 -7.12
C GLN A 36 9.25 22.47 -5.74
N ASP A 37 8.02 22.41 -5.23
CA ASP A 37 7.61 22.99 -3.94
C ASP A 37 7.88 22.04 -2.74
N GLY A 38 8.41 20.85 -2.98
CA GLY A 38 8.78 19.86 -1.97
C GLY A 38 7.97 18.57 -2.04
N ALA A 39 7.96 17.85 -0.92
CA ALA A 39 7.43 16.51 -0.74
C ALA A 39 6.03 16.50 -0.11
N PHE A 40 5.06 15.83 -0.71
CA PHE A 40 3.67 15.83 -0.25
C PHE A 40 3.08 14.42 -0.15
N SER A 41 2.26 14.22 0.87
CA SER A 41 1.45 13.00 1.00
C SER A 41 0.32 12.96 -0.04
N ARG A 42 -0.31 11.80 -0.20
CA ARG A 42 -1.48 11.63 -1.08
C ARG A 42 -2.67 12.56 -0.77
N THR A 43 -2.69 13.17 0.42
CA THR A 43 -3.74 14.10 0.86
C THR A 43 -3.28 15.55 0.85
N GLY A 44 -2.09 15.82 0.32
CA GLY A 44 -1.54 17.18 0.20
C GLY A 44 -0.82 17.70 1.45
N LYS A 45 -0.66 16.87 2.49
CA LYS A 45 0.12 17.27 3.67
C LYS A 45 1.61 17.20 3.35
N GLN A 46 2.35 18.28 3.57
CA GLN A 46 3.78 18.34 3.32
C GLN A 46 4.55 17.50 4.36
N PHE A 47 5.55 16.76 3.89
CA PHE A 47 6.56 16.13 4.73
C PHE A 47 7.67 17.14 5.06
N LYS A 48 8.19 17.09 6.29
CA LYS A 48 9.19 18.06 6.80
C LYS A 48 10.55 17.42 7.10
N ASN A 49 10.66 16.10 6.97
CA ASN A 49 11.85 15.35 7.32
C ASN A 49 12.46 14.61 6.11
N LEU A 50 12.53 15.28 4.94
CA LEU A 50 13.02 14.72 3.68
C LEU A 50 14.03 15.64 2.97
N ALA A 51 14.68 16.53 3.70
CA ALA A 51 15.60 17.53 3.15
C ALA A 51 16.72 16.91 2.27
N HIS A 52 17.20 15.72 2.60
CA HIS A 52 18.21 15.00 1.82
C HIS A 52 17.70 14.61 0.42
N ILE A 53 16.45 14.18 0.29
CA ILE A 53 15.83 13.84 -1.01
C ILE A 53 15.48 15.13 -1.78
N GLU A 54 14.95 16.15 -1.08
CA GLU A 54 14.65 17.45 -1.69
C GLU A 54 15.90 18.09 -2.29
N LEU A 55 17.04 18.00 -1.59
CA LEU A 55 18.32 18.51 -2.06
C LEU A 55 18.81 17.75 -3.30
N ALA A 56 18.69 16.41 -3.29
CA ALA A 56 19.07 15.57 -4.43
C ALA A 56 18.20 15.83 -5.67
N LEU A 57 16.91 16.16 -5.49
CA LEU A 57 15.97 16.45 -6.58
C LEU A 57 16.01 17.91 -7.07
N LYS A 58 16.67 18.80 -6.34
CA LYS A 58 16.69 20.22 -6.67
C LYS A 58 17.21 20.54 -8.09
N PRO A 59 18.30 19.92 -8.60
CA PRO A 59 18.73 20.14 -9.98
C PRO A 59 17.69 19.70 -10.99
N PHE A 60 17.05 18.53 -10.77
CA PHE A 60 16.01 18.00 -11.65
C PHE A 60 14.83 18.98 -11.76
N PHE A 61 14.30 19.48 -10.64
CA PHE A 61 13.15 20.39 -10.66
C PHE A 61 13.48 21.79 -11.17
N LYS A 62 14.75 22.20 -11.14
CA LYS A 62 15.18 23.45 -11.79
C LYS A 62 14.94 23.40 -13.30
N ASP A 63 15.18 22.24 -13.92
CA ASP A 63 15.04 22.04 -15.35
C ASP A 63 13.64 21.53 -15.73
N ASN A 64 12.88 20.99 -14.77
CA ASN A 64 11.56 20.39 -14.96
C ASN A 64 10.54 20.88 -13.90
N PRO A 65 10.24 22.19 -13.85
CA PRO A 65 9.43 22.78 -12.76
C PRO A 65 7.98 22.29 -12.70
N ASP A 66 7.41 21.87 -13.85
CA ASP A 66 6.01 21.42 -13.98
C ASP A 66 5.83 19.91 -13.77
N VAL A 67 6.93 19.19 -13.46
CA VAL A 67 6.88 17.74 -13.26
C VAL A 67 6.54 17.40 -11.82
N THR A 68 5.75 16.35 -11.65
CA THR A 68 5.55 15.68 -10.37
C THR A 68 6.13 14.26 -10.45
N LEU A 69 7.01 13.91 -9.53
CA LEU A 69 7.48 12.53 -9.35
C LEU A 69 6.59 11.83 -8.32
N ASP A 70 5.99 10.70 -8.72
CA ASP A 70 5.12 9.90 -7.86
C ASP A 70 5.88 8.64 -7.43
N GLY A 71 5.97 8.40 -6.14
CA GLY A 71 6.76 7.30 -5.60
C GLY A 71 6.38 6.92 -4.18
N GLU A 72 7.20 6.06 -3.59
CA GLU A 72 7.07 5.57 -2.24
C GLU A 72 8.31 5.91 -1.42
N LEU A 73 8.13 6.47 -0.24
CA LEU A 73 9.17 6.57 0.78
C LEU A 73 9.33 5.19 1.42
N TYR A 74 10.45 4.56 1.15
CA TYR A 74 10.65 3.14 1.42
C TYR A 74 12.14 2.82 1.62
N ASN A 75 12.43 1.71 2.26
CA ASN A 75 13.74 1.08 2.26
C ASN A 75 13.58 -0.44 2.39
N HIS A 76 14.06 -1.18 1.41
CA HIS A 76 13.90 -2.63 1.40
C HIS A 76 14.57 -3.36 2.57
N LYS A 77 15.63 -2.78 3.14
CA LYS A 77 16.25 -3.30 4.37
C LYS A 77 15.30 -3.22 5.58
N LEU A 78 14.32 -2.31 5.54
CA LEU A 78 13.30 -2.10 6.56
C LEU A 78 11.93 -2.68 6.16
N LYS A 79 11.87 -3.60 5.19
CA LYS A 79 10.61 -4.18 4.68
C LYS A 79 9.73 -4.84 5.74
N ARG A 80 10.30 -5.23 6.89
CA ARG A 80 9.56 -5.76 8.05
C ARG A 80 9.36 -4.71 9.16
N ASP A 81 9.78 -3.47 8.94
CA ASP A 81 9.74 -2.36 9.90
C ASP A 81 9.14 -1.10 9.28
N PHE A 82 7.97 -1.25 8.69
CA PHE A 82 7.21 -0.15 8.10
C PHE A 82 6.98 1.01 9.09
N GLU A 83 6.81 0.70 10.38
CA GLU A 83 6.57 1.70 11.42
C GLU A 83 7.76 2.65 11.59
N LYS A 84 9.00 2.17 11.41
CA LYS A 84 10.20 3.03 11.47
C LYS A 84 10.16 4.07 10.35
N ILE A 85 9.81 3.68 9.12
CA ILE A 85 9.65 4.62 7.99
C ILE A 85 8.56 5.64 8.29
N ILE A 86 7.38 5.19 8.74
CA ILE A 86 6.27 6.11 9.11
C ILE A 86 6.73 7.10 10.18
N SER A 87 7.39 6.64 11.23
CA SER A 87 7.81 7.48 12.35
C SER A 87 8.75 8.61 11.91
N LEU A 88 9.67 8.31 10.96
CA LEU A 88 10.59 9.30 10.43
C LEU A 88 9.91 10.30 9.50
N VAL A 89 9.15 9.80 8.51
CA VAL A 89 8.60 10.68 7.45
C VAL A 89 7.45 11.57 7.92
N ARG A 90 6.72 11.16 8.97
CA ARG A 90 5.57 11.93 9.49
C ARG A 90 5.96 12.99 10.52
N LYS A 91 7.22 13.08 10.93
CA LYS A 91 7.68 14.12 11.87
C LYS A 91 7.45 15.52 11.28
N GLN A 92 6.71 16.35 12.03
CA GLN A 92 6.40 17.73 11.63
C GLN A 92 7.40 18.74 12.19
N LYS A 93 8.08 18.37 13.28
CA LYS A 93 9.16 19.14 13.91
C LYS A 93 10.33 18.17 14.12
N PRO A 94 11.07 17.81 13.05
CA PRO A 94 12.19 16.88 13.17
C PRO A 94 13.37 17.56 13.92
N THR A 95 14.00 16.80 14.80
CA THR A 95 15.30 17.14 15.39
C THR A 95 16.43 16.85 14.40
N ASP A 96 17.66 17.21 14.74
CA ASP A 96 18.82 16.90 13.90
C ASP A 96 19.06 15.39 13.83
N ASP A 97 18.86 14.66 14.92
CA ASP A 97 18.93 13.19 14.95
C ASP A 97 17.86 12.58 14.02
N ASP A 98 16.63 13.11 14.04
CA ASP A 98 15.56 12.65 13.13
C ASP A 98 15.93 12.87 11.66
N ARG A 99 16.61 13.98 11.33
CA ARG A 99 17.09 14.29 9.97
C ARG A 99 18.19 13.33 9.55
N LEU A 100 19.12 13.05 10.45
CA LEU A 100 20.22 12.11 10.22
C LEU A 100 19.65 10.68 10.01
N ASP A 101 18.74 10.23 10.87
CA ASP A 101 18.06 8.96 10.73
C ASP A 101 17.31 8.87 9.38
N ALA A 102 16.57 9.92 9.01
CA ALA A 102 15.86 9.95 7.71
C ALA A 102 16.83 9.87 6.53
N GLN A 103 17.95 10.59 6.57
CA GLN A 103 18.97 10.54 5.54
C GLN A 103 19.56 9.15 5.33
N HIS A 104 19.76 8.37 6.40
CA HIS A 104 20.29 7.02 6.31
C HIS A 104 19.24 5.96 5.96
N LEU A 105 18.00 6.14 6.38
CA LEU A 105 17.00 5.09 6.38
C LEU A 105 15.87 5.29 5.36
N VAL A 106 15.60 6.52 4.92
CA VAL A 106 14.49 6.81 4.01
C VAL A 106 15.02 7.00 2.60
N GLN A 107 14.50 6.21 1.66
CA GLN A 107 14.76 6.34 0.23
C GLN A 107 13.45 6.72 -0.47
N PHE A 108 13.55 7.41 -1.60
CA PHE A 108 12.43 7.69 -2.49
C PHE A 108 12.47 6.76 -3.69
N HIS A 109 11.50 5.86 -3.77
CA HIS A 109 11.36 4.89 -4.86
C HIS A 109 10.32 5.41 -5.85
N VAL A 110 10.79 5.95 -6.97
CA VAL A 110 9.95 6.57 -8.01
C VAL A 110 9.38 5.50 -8.92
N TYR A 111 8.09 5.54 -9.17
CA TYR A 111 7.38 4.62 -10.05
C TYR A 111 6.49 5.31 -11.09
N ASP A 112 6.42 6.63 -11.10
CA ASP A 112 5.73 7.39 -12.14
C ASP A 112 6.30 8.81 -12.28
N TYR A 113 6.22 9.34 -13.51
CA TYR A 113 6.65 10.68 -13.91
C TYR A 113 5.46 11.40 -14.53
N ILE A 114 5.05 12.51 -13.96
CA ILE A 114 3.83 13.21 -14.37
C ILE A 114 4.22 14.59 -14.88
N SER A 115 4.15 14.78 -16.21
CA SER A 115 4.24 16.09 -16.84
C SER A 115 2.91 16.84 -16.72
N SER A 116 2.94 18.16 -16.81
CA SER A 116 1.73 18.97 -16.88
C SER A 116 1.75 19.77 -18.21
N PRO A 117 0.75 19.62 -19.06
CA PRO A 117 -0.42 18.74 -18.97
C PRO A 117 -0.12 17.26 -19.23
N VAL A 118 -1.00 16.35 -18.75
CA VAL A 118 -0.82 14.89 -18.86
C VAL A 118 -1.28 14.41 -20.23
N TYR A 119 -0.33 14.11 -21.11
CA TYR A 119 -0.61 13.55 -22.45
C TYR A 119 0.05 12.18 -22.66
N ASP A 120 0.99 11.81 -21.80
CA ASP A 120 1.83 10.64 -21.98
C ASP A 120 1.15 9.37 -21.43
N ASN A 121 1.26 8.26 -22.17
CA ASN A 121 0.96 6.93 -21.66
C ASN A 121 2.03 6.50 -20.62
N TYR A 122 1.82 5.37 -19.97
CA TYR A 122 2.70 4.90 -18.91
C TYR A 122 4.14 4.63 -19.39
N GLU A 123 4.29 4.00 -20.56
CA GLU A 123 5.60 3.71 -21.15
C GLU A 123 6.40 4.99 -21.41
N THR A 124 5.78 5.99 -22.01
CA THR A 124 6.43 7.29 -22.27
C THR A 124 6.83 7.96 -20.96
N ARG A 125 5.98 7.95 -19.93
CA ARG A 125 6.31 8.52 -18.62
C ARG A 125 7.50 7.82 -17.96
N MET A 126 7.59 6.50 -18.07
CA MET A 126 8.72 5.74 -17.55
C MET A 126 10.01 6.01 -18.32
N ASN A 127 9.94 6.14 -19.65
CA ASN A 127 11.07 6.53 -20.47
C ASN A 127 11.56 7.94 -20.10
N ASN A 128 10.66 8.91 -19.90
CA ASN A 128 11.01 10.25 -19.45
C ASN A 128 11.69 10.20 -18.08
N LEU A 129 11.22 9.36 -17.15
CA LEU A 129 11.87 9.17 -15.85
C LEU A 129 13.30 8.64 -15.99
N VAL A 130 13.52 7.63 -16.85
CA VAL A 130 14.84 7.04 -17.08
C VAL A 130 15.79 8.05 -17.73
N VAL A 131 15.33 8.78 -18.77
CA VAL A 131 16.11 9.79 -19.48
C VAL A 131 16.45 10.97 -18.57
N SER A 132 15.61 11.29 -17.59
CA SER A 132 15.87 12.36 -16.61
C SER A 132 17.12 12.15 -15.76
N ASN A 133 17.67 10.93 -15.74
CA ASN A 133 18.99 10.61 -15.20
C ASN A 133 19.22 11.10 -13.75
N ILE A 134 18.19 10.95 -12.91
CA ILE A 134 18.27 11.31 -11.49
C ILE A 134 19.02 10.21 -10.75
N TYR A 135 20.33 10.40 -10.55
CA TYR A 135 21.17 9.45 -9.82
C TYR A 135 21.50 9.97 -8.43
N ASP A 136 20.98 9.29 -7.42
CA ASP A 136 21.32 9.53 -6.02
C ASP A 136 21.20 8.23 -5.22
N ALA A 137 21.96 8.13 -4.14
CA ALA A 137 21.93 6.96 -3.26
C ALA A 137 20.55 6.77 -2.61
N GLN A 138 19.82 7.86 -2.41
CA GLN A 138 18.50 7.87 -1.77
C GLN A 138 17.32 7.88 -2.75
N ILE A 139 17.59 7.91 -4.08
CA ILE A 139 16.55 7.87 -5.11
C ILE A 139 16.71 6.59 -5.92
N LYS A 140 15.63 5.84 -6.04
CA LYS A 140 15.58 4.55 -6.74
C LYS A 140 14.44 4.54 -7.74
N TYR A 141 14.65 3.93 -8.90
CA TYR A 141 13.55 3.68 -9.85
C TYR A 141 12.95 2.31 -9.57
N VAL A 142 11.63 2.27 -9.51
CA VAL A 142 10.92 1.00 -9.36
C VAL A 142 10.86 0.31 -10.71
N HIS A 143 11.47 -0.89 -10.79
CA HIS A 143 11.48 -1.68 -12.02
C HIS A 143 10.06 -2.08 -12.44
N SER A 144 9.77 -1.95 -13.74
CA SER A 144 8.51 -2.35 -14.37
C SER A 144 8.76 -3.46 -15.38
N SER A 145 8.28 -4.66 -15.11
CA SER A 145 8.38 -5.80 -16.02
C SER A 145 7.20 -5.79 -16.99
N LEU A 146 7.46 -5.73 -18.30
CA LEU A 146 6.46 -5.96 -19.33
C LEU A 146 6.02 -7.42 -19.30
N VAL A 147 4.72 -7.68 -19.26
CA VAL A 147 4.14 -9.03 -19.20
C VAL A 147 3.17 -9.26 -20.36
N LYS A 148 3.14 -10.47 -20.88
CA LYS A 148 2.37 -10.81 -22.09
C LYS A 148 1.00 -11.43 -21.80
N ASP A 149 0.79 -11.98 -20.61
CA ASP A 149 -0.43 -12.68 -20.21
C ASP A 149 -0.56 -12.78 -18.68
N LEU A 150 -1.70 -13.27 -18.22
CA LEU A 150 -1.98 -13.48 -16.80
C LEU A 150 -0.95 -14.40 -16.12
N LYS A 151 -0.55 -15.49 -16.79
CA LYS A 151 0.42 -16.46 -16.24
C LYS A 151 1.78 -15.82 -16.00
N HIS A 152 2.22 -14.97 -16.94
CA HIS A 152 3.46 -14.22 -16.77
C HIS A 152 3.35 -13.19 -15.64
N ALA A 153 2.22 -12.47 -15.55
CA ALA A 153 1.98 -11.54 -14.45
C ALA A 153 1.97 -12.23 -13.07
N GLN A 154 1.39 -13.44 -12.98
CA GLN A 154 1.40 -14.25 -11.75
C GLN A 154 2.82 -14.72 -11.40
N ALA A 155 3.64 -15.12 -12.38
CA ALA A 155 5.03 -15.50 -12.14
C ALA A 155 5.86 -14.35 -11.56
N ILE A 156 5.74 -13.14 -12.13
CA ILE A 156 6.40 -11.94 -11.57
C ILE A 156 5.85 -11.62 -10.18
N HIS A 157 4.55 -11.81 -9.94
CA HIS A 157 3.98 -11.60 -8.61
C HIS A 157 4.59 -12.53 -7.55
N VAL A 158 4.77 -13.82 -7.87
CA VAL A 158 5.46 -14.78 -6.98
C VAL A 158 6.90 -14.31 -6.69
N ILE A 159 7.65 -13.92 -7.72
CA ILE A 159 9.02 -13.38 -7.57
C ILE A 159 9.03 -12.17 -6.62
N ASN A 160 8.05 -11.26 -6.74
CA ASN A 160 7.96 -10.10 -5.86
C ASN A 160 7.67 -10.52 -4.40
N LEU A 161 6.79 -11.50 -4.18
CA LEU A 161 6.51 -12.04 -2.84
C LEU A 161 7.75 -12.70 -2.22
N ASP A 162 8.46 -13.52 -2.98
CA ASP A 162 9.69 -14.21 -2.54
C ASP A 162 10.80 -13.20 -2.20
N ALA A 163 10.89 -12.11 -2.95
CA ALA A 163 11.78 -10.99 -2.63
C ALA A 163 11.35 -10.22 -1.36
N GLY A 164 10.14 -10.48 -0.83
CA GLY A 164 9.62 -9.90 0.40
C GLY A 164 8.90 -8.56 0.21
N TYR A 165 8.42 -8.27 -0.98
CA TYR A 165 7.51 -7.15 -1.22
C TYR A 165 6.08 -7.47 -0.77
N GLU A 166 5.23 -6.45 -0.62
CA GLU A 166 3.83 -6.58 -0.20
C GLU A 166 2.94 -7.31 -1.24
N GLY A 167 3.44 -7.51 -2.43
CA GLY A 167 2.76 -8.04 -3.59
C GLY A 167 3.20 -7.32 -4.86
N SER A 168 2.27 -7.09 -5.77
CA SER A 168 2.55 -6.41 -7.03
C SER A 168 1.55 -5.32 -7.34
N ILE A 169 1.99 -4.37 -8.16
CA ILE A 169 1.13 -3.40 -8.85
C ILE A 169 1.14 -3.75 -10.33
N LEU A 170 -0.03 -3.94 -10.90
CA LEU A 170 -0.23 -4.08 -12.33
C LEU A 170 -0.64 -2.72 -12.90
N ARG A 171 0.01 -2.31 -13.99
CA ARG A 171 -0.22 -1.05 -14.68
C ARG A 171 -0.57 -1.31 -16.14
N LEU A 172 -1.64 -0.69 -16.61
CA LEU A 172 -1.96 -0.61 -18.03
C LEU A 172 -1.27 0.61 -18.64
N ASP A 173 -0.98 0.54 -19.93
CA ASP A 173 -0.32 1.61 -20.66
C ASP A 173 -1.30 2.75 -21.03
N GLY A 174 -1.80 3.42 -20.01
CA GLY A 174 -2.75 4.52 -20.11
C GLY A 174 -2.22 5.83 -19.56
N LEU A 175 -3.00 6.90 -19.74
CA LEU A 175 -2.71 8.22 -19.17
C LEU A 175 -2.73 8.17 -17.65
N TYR A 176 -2.00 9.08 -17.00
CA TYR A 176 -2.10 9.25 -15.56
C TYR A 176 -3.45 9.85 -15.17
N LYS A 177 -4.21 9.16 -14.33
CA LYS A 177 -5.55 9.57 -13.88
C LYS A 177 -5.53 10.00 -12.43
N HIS A 178 -6.02 11.21 -12.16
CA HIS A 178 -6.12 11.74 -10.80
C HIS A 178 -7.29 11.09 -10.05
N GLY A 179 -6.98 10.08 -9.24
CA GLY A 179 -7.98 9.32 -8.49
C GLY A 179 -7.90 7.81 -8.71
N ARG A 180 -9.00 7.11 -8.43
CA ARG A 180 -9.01 5.65 -8.56
C ARG A 180 -9.22 5.22 -10.01
N SER A 181 -8.32 4.36 -10.51
CA SER A 181 -8.35 3.87 -11.89
C SER A 181 -8.05 2.38 -11.96
N TYR A 182 -8.68 1.67 -12.92
CA TYR A 182 -8.31 0.31 -13.29
C TYR A 182 -7.02 0.23 -14.11
N ASP A 183 -6.49 1.36 -14.61
CA ASP A 183 -5.16 1.37 -15.22
C ASP A 183 -4.04 1.14 -14.18
N LEU A 184 -4.42 1.12 -12.90
CA LEU A 184 -3.55 0.76 -11.79
C LEU A 184 -4.28 -0.23 -10.89
N MET A 185 -3.77 -1.45 -10.77
CA MET A 185 -4.38 -2.50 -9.96
C MET A 185 -3.37 -3.10 -8.98
N LYS A 186 -3.80 -3.37 -7.75
CA LYS A 186 -2.99 -4.02 -6.73
C LYS A 186 -3.26 -5.52 -6.69
N PHE A 187 -2.23 -6.29 -6.84
CA PHE A 187 -2.20 -7.73 -6.75
C PHE A 187 -1.59 -8.11 -5.40
N LYS A 188 -2.43 -8.63 -4.50
CA LYS A 188 -2.05 -9.04 -3.15
C LYS A 188 -2.67 -10.38 -2.83
N ASP A 189 -1.90 -11.24 -2.21
CA ASP A 189 -2.41 -12.44 -1.61
C ASP A 189 -2.83 -12.17 -0.15
N PHE A 190 -3.89 -12.83 0.26
CA PHE A 190 -4.33 -12.90 1.65
C PHE A 190 -4.28 -14.36 2.07
N HIS A 191 -3.77 -14.59 3.26
CA HIS A 191 -3.77 -15.90 3.87
C HIS A 191 -5.04 -16.07 4.69
N ASP A 192 -5.63 -17.26 4.65
CA ASP A 192 -6.69 -17.67 5.55
C ASP A 192 -6.07 -18.46 6.71
N THR A 193 -6.53 -18.20 7.93
CA THR A 193 -6.21 -19.00 9.12
C THR A 193 -7.36 -18.90 10.10
N GLU A 194 -7.24 -19.56 11.26
CA GLU A 194 -8.30 -19.66 12.23
C GLU A 194 -7.84 -19.18 13.61
N ALA A 195 -8.79 -18.67 14.38
CA ALA A 195 -8.58 -18.29 15.76
C ALA A 195 -9.91 -18.38 16.54
N THR A 196 -9.84 -18.44 17.85
CA THR A 196 -11.01 -18.47 18.72
C THR A 196 -11.49 -17.05 19.00
N ILE A 197 -12.79 -16.81 18.90
CA ILE A 197 -13.40 -15.54 19.30
C ILE A 197 -13.48 -15.50 20.84
N VAL A 198 -12.77 -14.55 21.45
CA VAL A 198 -12.71 -14.39 22.93
C VAL A 198 -13.41 -13.14 23.43
N GLY A 199 -13.87 -12.27 22.53
CA GLY A 199 -14.54 -11.03 22.87
C GLY A 199 -14.96 -10.23 21.64
N TYR A 200 -15.43 -9.02 21.87
CA TYR A 200 -15.82 -8.10 20.81
C TYR A 200 -15.69 -6.64 21.21
N VAL A 201 -15.76 -5.76 20.23
CA VAL A 201 -15.91 -4.31 20.39
C VAL A 201 -17.07 -3.85 19.51
N ALA A 202 -18.02 -3.12 20.09
CA ALA A 202 -19.12 -2.52 19.35
C ALA A 202 -18.63 -1.38 18.44
N GLY A 203 -19.35 -1.16 17.36
CA GLY A 203 -19.08 -0.06 16.43
C GLY A 203 -19.30 1.30 17.09
N LYS A 204 -18.56 2.33 16.61
CA LYS A 204 -18.64 3.72 17.09
C LYS A 204 -19.03 4.67 15.95
N GLY A 205 -19.58 5.83 16.31
CA GLY A 205 -19.98 6.87 15.35
C GLY A 205 -21.04 6.34 14.38
N LYS A 206 -20.78 6.40 13.08
CA LYS A 206 -21.72 5.92 12.04
C LYS A 206 -22.02 4.42 12.13
N ARG A 207 -21.23 3.64 12.89
CA ARG A 207 -21.43 2.21 13.12
C ARG A 207 -22.02 1.87 14.49
N THR A 208 -22.51 2.84 15.24
CA THR A 208 -23.20 2.58 16.51
C THR A 208 -24.35 1.61 16.30
N GLY A 209 -24.49 0.61 17.20
CA GLY A 209 -25.49 -0.45 17.09
C GLY A 209 -25.09 -1.63 16.18
N THR A 210 -23.85 -1.66 15.70
CA THR A 210 -23.31 -2.78 14.91
C THR A 210 -22.06 -3.37 15.55
N LEU A 211 -21.65 -4.57 15.12
CA LEU A 211 -20.36 -5.15 15.49
C LEU A 211 -19.24 -4.32 14.86
N GLY A 212 -18.32 -3.82 15.68
CA GLY A 212 -17.11 -3.13 15.22
C GLY A 212 -16.00 -4.10 14.84
N LYS A 213 -15.67 -5.02 15.77
CA LYS A 213 -14.69 -6.09 15.56
C LYS A 213 -14.86 -7.20 16.61
N PHE A 214 -14.49 -8.42 16.25
CA PHE A 214 -14.21 -9.47 17.22
C PHE A 214 -12.82 -9.28 17.82
N ILE A 215 -12.64 -9.73 19.06
CA ILE A 215 -11.34 -9.97 19.66
C ILE A 215 -11.10 -11.48 19.53
N MET A 216 -10.01 -11.85 18.88
CA MET A 216 -9.68 -13.23 18.56
C MET A 216 -8.35 -13.60 19.21
N LEU A 217 -8.21 -14.87 19.59
CA LEU A 217 -7.03 -15.48 20.18
C LEU A 217 -6.61 -16.64 19.28
N ASP A 218 -5.36 -16.60 18.77
CA ASP A 218 -4.83 -17.70 17.97
C ASP A 218 -4.22 -18.81 18.83
N ASP A 219 -3.75 -19.86 18.18
CA ASP A 219 -3.18 -21.04 18.86
C ASP A 219 -1.80 -20.77 19.47
N GLU A 220 -1.17 -19.66 19.10
CA GLU A 220 0.10 -19.17 19.67
C GLU A 220 -0.13 -18.24 20.90
N GLY A 221 -1.39 -18.00 21.28
CA GLY A 221 -1.75 -17.10 22.39
C GLY A 221 -1.75 -15.61 22.02
N ILE A 222 -1.70 -15.28 20.73
CA ILE A 222 -1.72 -13.90 20.28
C ILE A 222 -3.16 -13.41 20.19
N GLN A 223 -3.47 -12.36 20.96
CA GLN A 223 -4.78 -11.71 20.92
C GLN A 223 -4.76 -10.51 19.96
N PHE A 224 -5.78 -10.42 19.09
CA PHE A 224 -5.89 -9.35 18.09
C PHE A 224 -7.34 -8.99 17.78
N GLY A 225 -7.54 -7.78 17.25
CA GLY A 225 -8.86 -7.32 16.80
C GLY A 225 -9.09 -7.64 15.34
N CYS A 226 -10.22 -8.32 15.04
CA CYS A 226 -10.59 -8.80 13.72
C CYS A 226 -11.96 -8.21 13.30
N PRO A 227 -11.99 -7.10 12.53
CA PRO A 227 -13.25 -6.56 12.02
C PRO A 227 -13.88 -7.48 10.98
N PRO A 228 -15.22 -7.46 10.81
CA PRO A 228 -15.89 -8.19 9.73
C PRO A 228 -15.35 -7.80 8.35
N GLY A 229 -15.18 -8.81 7.49
CA GLY A 229 -14.73 -8.66 6.12
C GLY A 229 -15.78 -8.02 5.20
N LYS A 230 -15.45 -7.94 3.91
CA LYS A 230 -16.41 -7.51 2.89
C LYS A 230 -17.51 -8.56 2.73
N GLY A 231 -18.74 -8.11 2.51
CA GLY A 231 -19.91 -8.99 2.31
C GLY A 231 -20.95 -8.91 3.45
N TYR A 232 -20.58 -8.34 4.60
CA TYR A 232 -21.53 -8.10 5.67
C TYR A 232 -22.21 -6.75 5.52
N SER A 233 -23.56 -6.75 5.42
CA SER A 233 -24.36 -5.54 5.42
C SER A 233 -24.46 -4.92 6.83
N TYR A 234 -24.92 -3.68 6.92
CA TYR A 234 -25.21 -3.06 8.23
C TYR A 234 -26.20 -3.88 9.08
N LYS A 235 -27.20 -4.49 8.43
CA LYS A 235 -28.18 -5.38 9.08
C LYS A 235 -27.51 -6.63 9.63
N ASP A 236 -26.59 -7.24 8.88
CA ASP A 236 -25.81 -8.40 9.34
C ASP A 236 -24.96 -8.05 10.55
N LEU A 237 -24.26 -6.91 10.50
CA LEU A 237 -23.42 -6.45 11.61
C LEU A 237 -24.22 -6.11 12.87
N ALA A 238 -25.45 -5.58 12.72
CA ALA A 238 -26.35 -5.34 13.85
C ALA A 238 -26.86 -6.67 14.45
N ASN A 239 -27.21 -7.64 13.60
CA ASN A 239 -27.58 -8.98 14.04
C ASN A 239 -26.43 -9.71 14.74
N MET A 240 -25.20 -9.59 14.23
CA MET A 240 -24.01 -10.15 14.86
C MET A 240 -23.78 -9.55 16.24
N LEU A 241 -23.95 -8.25 16.42
CA LEU A 241 -23.84 -7.60 17.73
C LEU A 241 -24.94 -8.07 18.69
N LYS A 242 -26.19 -8.14 18.22
CA LYS A 242 -27.33 -8.59 19.03
C LYS A 242 -27.14 -10.02 19.56
N ASN A 243 -26.53 -10.89 18.77
CA ASN A 243 -26.31 -12.30 19.08
C ASN A 243 -24.83 -12.59 19.41
N VAL A 244 -24.07 -11.60 19.85
CA VAL A 244 -22.60 -11.69 19.95
C VAL A 244 -22.13 -12.79 20.89
N ASP A 245 -22.86 -13.07 21.96
CA ASP A 245 -22.53 -14.13 22.92
C ASP A 245 -22.53 -15.52 22.26
N SER A 246 -23.33 -15.70 21.20
CA SER A 246 -23.32 -16.94 20.44
C SER A 246 -22.06 -17.18 19.61
N TYR A 247 -21.22 -16.17 19.45
CA TYR A 247 -19.94 -16.23 18.74
C TYR A 247 -18.77 -16.48 19.67
N ILE A 248 -18.88 -16.09 20.96
CA ILE A 248 -17.80 -16.24 21.92
C ILE A 248 -17.49 -17.72 22.13
N GLY A 249 -16.19 -18.05 22.16
CA GLY A 249 -15.68 -19.42 22.27
C GLY A 249 -15.66 -20.20 20.95
N LYS A 250 -16.26 -19.70 19.86
CA LYS A 250 -16.23 -20.38 18.57
C LYS A 250 -14.95 -20.13 17.80
N ARG A 251 -14.51 -21.15 17.07
CA ARG A 251 -13.45 -21.01 16.06
C ARG A 251 -14.01 -20.27 14.84
N ALA A 252 -13.21 -19.36 14.30
CA ALA A 252 -13.58 -18.59 13.13
C ALA A 252 -12.41 -18.48 12.15
N THR A 253 -12.72 -18.59 10.86
CA THR A 253 -11.76 -18.31 9.79
C THR A 253 -11.68 -16.80 9.60
N PHE A 254 -10.46 -16.31 9.45
CA PHE A 254 -10.19 -14.93 9.07
C PHE A 254 -9.10 -14.86 8.00
N THR A 255 -9.12 -13.80 7.20
CA THR A 255 -8.07 -13.51 6.26
C THR A 255 -7.10 -12.50 6.87
N TYR A 256 -5.81 -12.60 6.57
CA TYR A 256 -4.82 -11.61 6.94
C TYR A 256 -3.77 -11.44 5.83
N PHE A 257 -3.03 -10.35 5.89
CA PHE A 257 -2.03 -10.06 4.88
C PHE A 257 -0.67 -10.66 5.26
N GLN A 258 -0.18 -10.37 6.45
CA GLN A 258 1.11 -10.87 6.97
C GLN A 258 1.14 -10.75 8.51
N ARG A 259 2.14 -11.36 9.15
CA ARG A 259 2.43 -11.12 10.57
C ARG A 259 3.18 -9.79 10.76
N THR A 260 2.93 -9.10 11.87
CA THR A 260 3.69 -7.92 12.31
C THR A 260 4.95 -8.34 13.04
N LYS A 261 5.85 -7.39 13.38
CA LYS A 261 7.01 -7.66 14.26
C LYS A 261 6.62 -8.23 15.63
N ALA A 262 5.49 -7.78 16.16
CA ALA A 262 4.93 -8.29 17.42
C ALA A 262 4.17 -9.62 17.25
N ASN A 263 4.42 -10.34 16.15
CA ASN A 263 3.78 -11.60 15.76
C ASN A 263 2.24 -11.53 15.66
N SER A 264 1.65 -10.34 15.65
CA SER A 264 0.21 -10.14 15.45
C SER A 264 -0.16 -10.12 13.96
N TYR A 265 -1.43 -9.99 13.62
CA TYR A 265 -1.94 -10.04 12.25
C TYR A 265 -2.12 -8.64 11.67
N ARG A 266 -1.66 -8.45 10.43
CA ARG A 266 -1.85 -7.21 9.67
C ARG A 266 -3.08 -7.31 8.78
N HIS A 267 -3.99 -6.35 8.91
CA HIS A 267 -5.28 -6.31 8.20
C HIS A 267 -6.15 -7.58 8.35
N PRO A 268 -6.31 -8.12 9.57
CA PRO A 268 -7.15 -9.28 9.77
C PRO A 268 -8.61 -8.91 9.47
N LEU A 269 -9.33 -9.81 8.79
CA LEU A 269 -10.74 -9.63 8.45
C LEU A 269 -11.48 -10.96 8.72
N PHE A 270 -12.48 -10.91 9.60
CA PHE A 270 -13.35 -12.05 9.87
C PHE A 270 -14.09 -12.50 8.61
N LYS A 271 -14.09 -13.80 8.33
CA LYS A 271 -14.70 -14.42 7.15
C LYS A 271 -15.96 -15.18 7.51
N CYS A 272 -15.88 -16.14 8.40
CA CYS A 272 -17.00 -16.95 8.85
C CYS A 272 -16.65 -17.72 10.14
N ILE A 273 -17.70 -18.21 10.82
CA ILE A 273 -17.54 -19.21 11.87
C ILE A 273 -17.16 -20.53 11.21
N ARG A 274 -16.28 -21.28 11.86
CA ARG A 274 -15.94 -22.64 11.46
C ARG A 274 -16.92 -23.61 12.07
N ASN A 275 -17.69 -24.29 11.24
CA ASN A 275 -18.48 -25.44 11.68
C ASN A 275 -17.63 -26.68 11.41
N TYR A 276 -17.20 -27.32 12.48
CA TYR A 276 -16.70 -28.70 12.39
C TYR A 276 -17.92 -29.62 12.49
N GLU A 277 -18.25 -30.27 11.39
CA GLU A 277 -19.10 -31.46 11.43
C GLU A 277 -18.26 -32.67 11.74
#